data_40b350232c8194666fc0c9c727af10a6
#
_entry.id   40b350232c8194666fc0c9c727af10a6
#
_cell.length_a   1.000
_cell.length_b   1.000
_cell.length_c   1.000
_cell.angle_alpha   90.00
_cell.angle_beta   90.00
_cell.angle_gamma   90.00
#
_symmetry.space_group_name_H-M   'P 1'
#
loop_
_entity.id
_entity.type
_entity.pdbx_description
1 polymer ?
#
loop_
_entity_poly.entity_id
_entity_poly.type
_entity_poly.pdbx_seq_one_letter_code
_entity_poly.pdbx_strand_id
1 'polypeptide(L)'
;QRTLFEEVCLVANEQFRILSGNQYTLTLEQEEGGVSKRRGSGLDIYVLDFNGLTRPVQTLSGGEQFIAALSLALALAEVVQRHAGGIDLPCLFIDEGFGGLDLESLDRAIDVLGKIQATGRTIGIITHVQMMQDQLPIGIRVNKSDRGSTLEVLAS
;
A
#
# COMPACT_ATOMS: atom_id res chain seq x y z
N GLN A 1 -12.90 -11.93 20.65
CA GLN A 1 -12.42 -12.22 19.28
C GLN A 1 -12.17 -10.88 18.62
N ARG A 2 -10.95 -10.64 18.11
CA ARG A 2 -10.65 -9.47 17.28
C ARG A 2 -11.50 -9.52 16.03
N THR A 3 -11.98 -8.38 15.57
CA THR A 3 -12.63 -8.31 14.27
C THR A 3 -11.60 -8.57 13.16
N LEU A 4 -12.04 -9.11 12.02
CA LEU A 4 -11.16 -9.32 10.86
C LEU A 4 -10.39 -8.05 10.49
N PHE A 5 -11.02 -6.90 10.65
CA PHE A 5 -10.43 -5.61 10.32
C PHE A 5 -9.34 -5.19 11.31
N GLU A 6 -9.48 -5.47 12.60
CA GLU A 6 -8.41 -5.27 13.59
C GLU A 6 -7.16 -6.12 13.25
N GLU A 7 -7.38 -7.35 12.79
CA GLU A 7 -6.30 -8.21 12.32
C GLU A 7 -5.59 -7.62 11.10
N VAL A 8 -6.36 -7.12 10.12
CA VAL A 8 -5.80 -6.44 8.94
C VAL A 8 -4.98 -5.22 9.34
N CYS A 9 -5.45 -4.38 10.25
CA CYS A 9 -4.70 -3.22 10.72
C CYS A 9 -3.40 -3.60 11.42
N LEU A 10 -3.40 -4.67 12.20
CA LEU A 10 -2.19 -5.16 12.86
C LEU A 10 -1.14 -5.61 11.84
N VAL A 11 -1.54 -6.42 10.87
CA VAL A 11 -0.64 -6.89 9.80
C VAL A 11 -0.18 -5.72 8.93
N ALA A 12 -1.07 -4.78 8.61
CA ALA A 12 -0.74 -3.59 7.84
C ALA A 12 0.33 -2.72 8.50
N ASN A 13 0.33 -2.64 9.84
CA ASN A 13 1.30 -1.85 10.59
C ASN A 13 2.74 -2.30 10.40
N GLU A 14 2.99 -3.58 10.16
CA GLU A 14 4.34 -4.08 9.87
C GLU A 14 4.89 -3.43 8.59
N GLN A 15 4.08 -3.38 7.53
CA GLN A 15 4.45 -2.79 6.25
C GLN A 15 4.42 -1.25 6.32
N PHE A 16 3.40 -0.68 6.95
CA PHE A 16 3.23 0.77 7.02
C PHE A 16 4.35 1.47 7.77
N ARG A 17 4.84 0.86 8.85
CA ARG A 17 6.01 1.39 9.58
C ARG A 17 7.26 1.43 8.72
N ILE A 18 7.52 0.37 7.93
CA ILE A 18 8.66 0.33 7.01
C ILE A 18 8.50 1.40 5.93
N LEU A 19 7.36 1.42 5.25
CA LEU A 19 7.08 2.30 4.13
C LEU A 19 7.08 3.78 4.53
N SER A 20 6.57 4.11 5.73
CA SER A 20 6.57 5.48 6.26
C SER A 20 7.88 5.89 6.94
N GLY A 21 8.92 5.05 6.95
CA GLY A 21 10.16 5.34 7.68
C GLY A 21 9.96 5.42 9.19
N ASN A 22 9.08 4.59 9.75
CA ASN A 22 8.69 4.55 11.16
C ASN A 22 8.00 5.84 11.67
N GLN A 23 7.44 6.65 10.77
CA GLN A 23 6.79 7.91 11.16
C GLN A 23 5.38 7.71 11.70
N TYR A 24 4.68 6.64 11.26
CA TYR A 24 3.27 6.44 11.52
C TYR A 24 2.93 5.01 11.91
N THR A 25 1.84 4.89 12.68
CA THR A 25 1.18 3.61 13.00
C THR A 25 -0.32 3.76 12.75
N LEU A 26 -0.95 2.80 12.06
CA LEU A 26 -2.41 2.77 11.86
C LEU A 26 -3.10 2.37 13.17
N THR A 27 -4.20 3.04 13.49
CA THR A 27 -5.08 2.70 14.61
C THR A 27 -6.54 2.88 14.24
N LEU A 28 -7.41 2.12 14.88
CA LEU A 28 -8.88 2.21 14.72
C LEU A 28 -9.52 3.04 15.83
N GLU A 29 -8.78 3.32 16.89
CA GLU A 29 -9.27 4.04 18.06
C GLU A 29 -8.73 5.47 18.04
N GLN A 30 -9.63 6.42 18.24
CA GLN A 30 -9.28 7.77 18.60
C GLN A 30 -9.05 7.76 20.13
N GLU A 31 -7.83 8.07 20.59
CA GLU A 31 -7.58 8.26 22.02
C GLU A 31 -8.60 9.29 22.57
N GLU A 32 -9.21 8.94 23.74
CA GLU A 32 -10.21 9.76 24.41
C GLU A 32 -9.64 11.14 24.79
N GLY A 33 -9.84 12.12 23.93
CA GLY A 33 -9.38 13.51 24.18
C GLY A 33 -9.88 14.52 23.17
N GLY A 34 -10.37 14.11 22.02
CA GLY A 34 -10.87 14.97 20.95
C GLY A 34 -12.38 14.77 20.72
N VAL A 35 -13.14 15.80 20.97
CA VAL A 35 -14.59 15.89 20.67
C VAL A 35 -14.86 15.57 19.22
N SER A 36 -15.38 14.39 18.91
CA SER A 36 -16.42 14.24 17.90
C SER A 36 -17.04 12.84 17.89
N LYS A 37 -18.16 12.69 18.58
CA LYS A 37 -19.19 11.70 18.23
C LYS A 37 -19.83 12.09 16.89
N ARG A 38 -19.21 11.77 15.77
CA ARG A 38 -19.95 11.60 14.53
C ARG A 38 -20.02 10.10 14.26
N ARG A 39 -21.18 9.53 14.58
CA ARG A 39 -21.64 8.25 14.06
C ARG A 39 -21.74 8.35 12.54
N GLY A 40 -20.61 8.15 11.87
CA GLY A 40 -20.59 7.74 10.47
C GLY A 40 -20.51 6.22 10.45
N SER A 41 -21.34 5.56 9.67
CA SER A 41 -21.33 4.11 9.47
C SER A 41 -20.15 3.70 8.59
N GLY A 42 -18.92 3.82 9.10
CA GLY A 42 -17.69 3.45 8.43
C GLY A 42 -16.61 3.15 9.45
N LEU A 43 -15.64 2.32 9.06
CA LEU A 43 -14.44 2.05 9.84
C LEU A 43 -13.51 3.26 9.66
N ASP A 44 -13.46 4.14 10.65
CA ASP A 44 -12.57 5.29 10.62
C ASP A 44 -11.15 4.83 10.97
N ILE A 45 -10.23 5.05 10.05
CA ILE A 45 -8.81 4.74 10.22
C ILE A 45 -8.08 6.02 10.62
N TYR A 46 -7.32 5.91 11.69
CA TYR A 46 -6.46 6.98 12.19
C TYR A 46 -5.00 6.60 12.07
N VAL A 47 -4.14 7.57 12.14
CA VAL A 47 -2.69 7.39 12.26
C VAL A 47 -2.21 8.03 13.55
N LEU A 48 -1.36 7.32 14.24
CA LEU A 48 -0.59 7.81 15.37
C LEU A 48 0.80 8.19 14.83
N ASP A 49 1.21 9.45 14.99
CA ASP A 49 2.53 9.91 14.60
C ASP A 49 3.57 9.69 15.72
N PHE A 50 4.84 9.95 15.40
CA PHE A 50 5.95 9.80 16.35
C PHE A 50 5.89 10.74 17.56
N ASN A 51 5.06 11.81 17.50
CA ASN A 51 4.81 12.72 18.64
C ASN A 51 3.67 12.24 19.55
N GLY A 52 3.03 11.12 19.20
CA GLY A 52 1.87 10.62 19.92
C GLY A 52 0.55 11.31 19.54
N LEU A 53 0.50 12.07 18.44
CA LEU A 53 -0.72 12.71 17.97
C LEU A 53 -1.50 11.77 17.06
N THR A 54 -2.75 11.50 17.41
CA THR A 54 -3.68 10.72 16.60
C THR A 54 -4.49 11.65 15.70
N ARG A 55 -4.53 11.32 14.39
CA ARG A 55 -5.29 12.09 13.39
C ARG A 55 -5.89 11.18 12.32
N PRO A 56 -6.98 11.60 11.64
CA PRO A 56 -7.56 10.81 10.57
C PRO A 56 -6.56 10.58 9.42
N VAL A 57 -6.55 9.38 8.82
CA VAL A 57 -5.64 9.03 7.72
C VAL A 57 -5.78 9.98 6.52
N GLN A 58 -6.94 10.57 6.32
CA GLN A 58 -7.21 11.54 5.25
C GLN A 58 -6.44 12.86 5.41
N THR A 59 -5.84 13.11 6.57
CA THR A 59 -5.00 14.31 6.81
C THR A 59 -3.55 14.12 6.38
N LEU A 60 -3.16 12.91 6.00
CA LEU A 60 -1.85 12.60 5.44
C LEU A 60 -1.67 13.22 4.05
N SER A 61 -0.44 13.41 3.62
CA SER A 61 -0.12 13.77 2.23
C SER A 61 -0.58 12.67 1.26
N GLY A 62 -0.72 12.99 -0.03
CA GLY A 62 -1.14 12.01 -1.03
C GLY A 62 -0.23 10.76 -1.10
N GLY A 63 1.09 10.97 -1.00
CA GLY A 63 2.05 9.87 -0.95
C GLY A 63 1.92 9.02 0.31
N GLU A 64 1.76 9.64 1.48
CA GLU A 64 1.55 8.93 2.74
C GLU A 64 0.21 8.16 2.77
N GLN A 65 -0.86 8.75 2.20
CA GLN A 65 -2.14 8.05 2.02
C GLN A 65 -2.00 6.82 1.11
N PHE A 66 -1.24 6.94 0.03
CA PHE A 66 -0.96 5.81 -0.86
C PHE A 66 -0.21 4.70 -0.12
N ILE A 67 0.83 5.02 0.65
CA ILE A 67 1.57 4.04 1.46
C ILE A 67 0.63 3.35 2.47
N ALA A 68 -0.25 4.09 3.13
CA ALA A 68 -1.23 3.54 4.06
C ALA A 68 -2.20 2.58 3.35
N ALA A 69 -2.73 3.00 2.19
CA ALA A 69 -3.63 2.17 1.38
C ALA A 69 -2.94 0.89 0.87
N LEU A 70 -1.70 1.00 0.39
CA LEU A 70 -0.90 -0.13 -0.05
C LEU A 70 -0.69 -1.13 1.09
N SER A 71 -0.30 -0.65 2.28
CA SER A 71 -0.11 -1.49 3.47
C SER A 71 -1.37 -2.24 3.87
N LEU A 72 -2.52 -1.56 3.84
CA LEU A 72 -3.82 -2.16 4.12
C LEU A 72 -4.22 -3.20 3.07
N ALA A 73 -3.99 -2.93 1.79
CA ALA A 73 -4.30 -3.87 0.71
C ALA A 73 -3.45 -5.15 0.81
N LEU A 74 -2.16 -5.00 1.08
CA LEU A 74 -1.24 -6.14 1.27
C LEU A 74 -1.65 -6.98 2.49
N ALA A 75 -1.96 -6.33 3.60
CA ALA A 75 -2.41 -6.99 4.82
C ALA A 75 -3.76 -7.70 4.63
N LEU A 76 -4.70 -7.08 3.92
CA LEU A 76 -5.98 -7.69 3.61
C LEU A 76 -5.80 -8.96 2.79
N ALA A 77 -4.95 -8.92 1.76
CA ALA A 77 -4.64 -10.09 0.94
C ALA A 77 -4.04 -11.23 1.78
N GLU A 78 -3.15 -10.90 2.72
CA GLU A 78 -2.53 -11.88 3.62
C GLU A 78 -3.53 -12.47 4.62
N VAL A 79 -4.34 -11.64 5.26
CA VAL A 79 -5.35 -12.09 6.25
C VAL A 79 -6.42 -12.94 5.57
N VAL A 80 -6.91 -12.54 4.38
CA VAL A 80 -7.87 -13.32 3.61
C VAL A 80 -7.30 -14.69 3.24
N GLN A 81 -6.05 -14.78 2.81
CA GLN A 81 -5.40 -16.07 2.55
C GLN A 81 -5.38 -16.99 3.77
N ARG A 82 -5.04 -16.44 4.96
CA ARG A 82 -5.02 -17.22 6.21
C ARG A 82 -6.40 -17.76 6.58
N HIS A 83 -7.46 -16.95 6.41
CA HIS A 83 -8.84 -17.31 6.77
C HIS A 83 -9.55 -18.19 5.73
N ALA A 84 -9.20 -18.05 4.45
CA ALA A 84 -9.83 -18.80 3.36
C ALA A 84 -9.25 -20.23 3.16
N GLY A 85 -8.52 -20.75 4.14
CA GLY A 85 -7.97 -22.11 4.08
C GLY A 85 -6.82 -22.26 3.09
N GLY A 86 -6.07 -21.16 2.85
CA GLY A 86 -4.88 -21.19 1.99
C GLY A 86 -5.20 -20.97 0.50
N ILE A 87 -6.23 -20.19 0.17
CA ILE A 87 -6.40 -19.71 -1.21
C ILE A 87 -5.17 -18.89 -1.54
N ASP A 88 -4.36 -19.41 -2.45
CA ASP A 88 -3.20 -18.68 -2.92
C ASP A 88 -3.64 -17.52 -3.82
N LEU A 89 -3.16 -16.31 -3.51
CA LEU A 89 -3.29 -15.13 -4.37
C LEU A 89 -1.95 -14.92 -5.09
N PRO A 90 -1.74 -15.61 -6.22
CA PRO A 90 -0.44 -15.66 -6.85
C PRO A 90 -0.06 -14.33 -7.52
N CYS A 91 -1.01 -13.44 -7.73
CA CYS A 91 -0.80 -12.20 -8.45
C CYS A 91 -1.44 -11.00 -7.74
N LEU A 92 -0.70 -9.90 -7.67
CA LEU A 92 -1.15 -8.60 -7.19
C LEU A 92 -0.91 -7.55 -8.27
N PHE A 93 -1.93 -6.75 -8.59
CA PHE A 93 -1.78 -5.59 -9.47
C PHE A 93 -1.95 -4.30 -8.69
N ILE A 94 -1.01 -3.37 -8.89
CA ILE A 94 -1.02 -2.04 -8.32
C ILE A 94 -1.10 -1.06 -9.47
N ASP A 95 -2.19 -0.28 -9.51
CA ASP A 95 -2.46 0.69 -10.56
C ASP A 95 -2.19 2.10 -10.02
N GLU A 96 -1.12 2.72 -10.50
CA GLU A 96 -0.68 4.08 -10.14
C GLU A 96 -0.40 4.28 -8.62
N GLY A 97 -0.24 5.53 -8.18
CA GLY A 97 -0.08 5.93 -6.78
C GLY A 97 1.36 6.29 -6.40
N PHE A 98 2.35 5.82 -7.11
CA PHE A 98 3.77 6.05 -6.79
C PHE A 98 4.25 7.47 -7.13
N GLY A 99 3.54 8.21 -7.98
CA GLY A 99 3.93 9.56 -8.42
C GLY A 99 3.92 10.62 -7.32
N GLY A 100 3.25 10.36 -6.20
CA GLY A 100 3.23 11.26 -5.03
C GLY A 100 4.29 10.97 -3.97
N LEU A 101 5.16 9.97 -4.19
CA LEU A 101 6.23 9.59 -3.27
C LEU A 101 7.50 10.40 -3.55
N ASP A 102 8.23 10.74 -2.47
CA ASP A 102 9.63 11.14 -2.57
C ASP A 102 10.52 9.93 -2.88
N LEU A 103 11.78 10.21 -3.26
CA LEU A 103 12.73 9.18 -3.69
C LEU A 103 12.95 8.09 -2.63
N GLU A 104 13.08 8.49 -1.37
CA GLU A 104 13.33 7.56 -0.26
C GLU A 104 12.11 6.67 0.02
N SER A 105 10.90 7.23 -0.04
CA SER A 105 9.66 6.48 0.09
C SER A 105 9.44 5.52 -1.09
N LEU A 106 9.84 5.93 -2.30
CA LEU A 106 9.78 5.10 -3.49
C LEU A 106 10.72 3.89 -3.38
N ASP A 107 11.97 4.10 -2.94
CA ASP A 107 12.94 3.02 -2.73
C ASP A 107 12.43 2.02 -1.68
N ARG A 108 11.88 2.51 -0.56
CA ARG A 108 11.26 1.65 0.45
C ARG A 108 10.08 0.85 -0.11
N ALA A 109 9.26 1.46 -0.98
CA ALA A 109 8.15 0.74 -1.62
C ALA A 109 8.64 -0.38 -2.53
N ILE A 110 9.67 -0.14 -3.33
CA ILE A 110 10.28 -1.14 -4.20
C ILE A 110 10.88 -2.29 -3.38
N ASP A 111 11.58 -2.00 -2.29
CA ASP A 111 12.14 -3.01 -1.39
C ASP A 111 11.05 -3.91 -0.77
N VAL A 112 9.93 -3.31 -0.33
CA VAL A 112 8.81 -4.06 0.24
C VAL A 112 8.16 -4.96 -0.82
N LEU A 113 7.92 -4.43 -2.01
CA LEU A 113 7.35 -5.20 -3.12
C LEU A 113 8.28 -6.33 -3.57
N GLY A 114 9.60 -6.08 -3.61
CA GLY A 114 10.61 -7.11 -3.89
C GLY A 114 10.60 -8.25 -2.87
N LYS A 115 10.43 -7.94 -1.59
CA LYS A 115 10.29 -8.97 -0.54
C LYS A 115 9.03 -9.81 -0.73
N ILE A 116 7.92 -9.20 -1.12
CA ILE A 116 6.66 -9.91 -1.40
C ILE A 116 6.82 -10.80 -2.63
N GLN A 117 7.46 -10.31 -3.69
CA GLN A 117 7.78 -11.10 -4.88
C GLN A 117 8.64 -12.33 -4.53
N ALA A 118 9.61 -12.18 -3.63
CA ALA A 118 10.47 -13.27 -3.17
C ALA A 118 9.70 -14.41 -2.46
N THR A 119 8.46 -14.18 -2.02
CA THR A 119 7.57 -15.24 -1.51
C THR A 119 6.90 -16.06 -2.61
N GLY A 120 7.20 -15.81 -3.89
CA GLY A 120 6.63 -16.52 -5.05
C GLY A 120 5.42 -15.83 -5.68
N ARG A 121 5.04 -14.63 -5.23
CA ARG A 121 3.94 -13.85 -5.81
C ARG A 121 4.39 -13.05 -7.02
N THR A 122 3.55 -13.01 -8.03
CA THR A 122 3.73 -12.08 -9.16
C THR A 122 3.16 -10.71 -8.81
N ILE A 123 3.96 -9.65 -8.99
CA ILE A 123 3.51 -8.28 -8.78
C ILE A 123 3.53 -7.56 -10.12
N GLY A 124 2.37 -7.09 -10.56
CA GLY A 124 2.22 -6.21 -11.71
C GLY A 124 2.04 -4.76 -11.24
N ILE A 125 2.81 -3.83 -11.80
CA ILE A 125 2.76 -2.41 -11.46
C ILE A 125 2.45 -1.64 -12.73
N ILE A 126 1.39 -0.83 -12.70
CA ILE A 126 1.08 0.13 -13.76
C ILE A 126 1.57 1.49 -13.27
N THR A 127 2.53 2.08 -13.96
CA THR A 127 3.13 3.35 -13.53
C THR A 127 3.68 4.15 -14.70
N HIS A 128 3.62 5.47 -14.58
CA HIS A 128 4.31 6.41 -15.44
C HIS A 128 5.61 6.97 -14.79
N VAL A 129 5.93 6.54 -13.57
CA VAL A 129 7.13 6.98 -12.85
C VAL A 129 8.38 6.32 -13.43
N GLN A 130 9.23 7.12 -14.11
CA GLN A 130 10.41 6.63 -14.81
C GLN A 130 11.35 5.85 -13.89
N MET A 131 11.57 6.34 -12.68
CA MET A 131 12.47 5.70 -11.70
C MET A 131 12.01 4.29 -11.34
N MET A 132 10.69 4.05 -11.24
CA MET A 132 10.17 2.68 -11.04
C MET A 132 10.43 1.80 -12.26
N GLN A 133 10.24 2.35 -13.46
CA GLN A 133 10.48 1.60 -14.71
C GLN A 133 11.94 1.17 -14.81
N ASP A 134 12.87 2.03 -14.39
CA ASP A 134 14.31 1.75 -14.46
C ASP A 134 14.79 0.70 -13.44
N GLN A 135 14.05 0.52 -12.35
CA GLN A 135 14.39 -0.45 -11.29
C GLN A 135 13.71 -1.82 -11.45
N LEU A 136 12.74 -1.93 -12.36
CA LEU A 136 12.03 -3.19 -12.58
C LEU A 136 12.70 -4.01 -13.69
N PRO A 137 12.92 -5.32 -13.48
CA PRO A 137 13.70 -6.14 -14.42
C PRO A 137 12.96 -6.45 -15.72
N ILE A 138 11.65 -6.41 -15.71
CA ILE A 138 10.79 -6.71 -16.86
C ILE A 138 9.65 -5.69 -16.91
N GLY A 139 9.37 -5.16 -18.08
CA GLY A 139 8.28 -4.22 -18.29
C GLY A 139 7.53 -4.49 -19.60
N ILE A 140 6.31 -3.99 -19.67
CA ILE A 140 5.52 -3.94 -20.90
C ILE A 140 5.20 -2.47 -21.17
N ARG A 141 5.78 -1.93 -22.23
CA ARG A 141 5.46 -0.56 -22.68
C ARG A 141 4.26 -0.59 -23.61
N VAL A 142 3.28 0.25 -23.30
CA VAL A 142 2.11 0.47 -24.15
C VAL A 142 2.30 1.74 -24.95
N ASN A 143 2.47 1.62 -26.28
CA ASN A 143 2.63 2.75 -27.17
C ASN A 143 1.28 3.03 -27.87
N LYS A 144 0.68 4.19 -27.58
CA LYS A 144 -0.59 4.63 -28.20
C LYS A 144 -0.33 5.35 -29.51
N SER A 145 -1.08 5.02 -30.54
CA SER A 145 -1.08 5.71 -31.84
C SER A 145 -2.52 5.94 -32.35
N ASP A 146 -2.66 6.74 -33.40
CA ASP A 146 -3.96 7.00 -34.05
C ASP A 146 -4.59 5.75 -34.66
N ARG A 147 -3.80 4.69 -34.87
CA ARG A 147 -4.23 3.39 -35.44
C ARG A 147 -4.45 2.31 -34.38
N GLY A 148 -4.38 2.66 -33.10
CA GLY A 148 -4.48 1.72 -31.96
C GLY A 148 -3.24 1.73 -31.09
N SER A 149 -3.14 0.74 -30.19
CA SER A 149 -2.02 0.61 -29.27
C SER A 149 -1.17 -0.61 -29.61
N THR A 150 0.14 -0.48 -29.43
CA THR A 150 1.11 -1.57 -29.58
C THR A 150 1.80 -1.85 -28.26
N LEU A 151 2.23 -3.10 -28.05
CA LEU A 151 2.93 -3.53 -26.86
C LEU A 151 4.38 -3.85 -27.20
N GLU A 152 5.28 -3.45 -26.32
CA GLU A 152 6.71 -3.76 -26.40
C GLU A 152 7.15 -4.35 -25.06
N VAL A 153 7.76 -5.54 -25.08
CA VAL A 153 8.32 -6.17 -23.89
C VAL A 153 9.72 -5.63 -23.68
N LEU A 154 9.96 -5.08 -22.49
CA LEU A 154 11.25 -4.57 -22.04
C LEU A 154 11.83 -5.60 -21.07
N ALA A 155 13.07 -6.04 -21.32
CA ALA A 155 13.85 -6.86 -20.40
C ALA A 155 15.22 -6.19 -20.25
N SER A 156 15.60 -5.94 -19.01
CA SER A 156 16.92 -5.40 -18.65
C SER A 156 17.91 -6.51 -18.33
#